data_03c2cc3e72f554168606d86300dee6b6
#
_entry.id   03c2cc3e72f554168606d86300dee6b6
#
_cell.length_a   1.000
_cell.length_b   1.000
_cell.length_c   1.000
_cell.angle_alpha   90.00
_cell.angle_beta   90.00
_cell.angle_gamma   90.00
#
_symmetry.space_group_name_H-M   'P 1'
#
loop_
_entity.id
_entity.type
_entity.pdbx_description
1 polymer ?
#
loop_
_entity_poly.entity_id
_entity_poly.type
_entity_poly.pdbx_seq_one_letter_code
_entity_poly.pdbx_strand_id
1 'polypeptide(L)'
;KDYRGSFVEFVRTKNNGQFSIFKAKKNQIRGHHFHHSKVEKFLVVNGKAKFFMKDISSNKKIRYLLDHKFPKVIETIPGWQHYIKNIGDDELTVLLWSNEVYNAKKPDTFRI
;
A
#
# COMPACT_ATOMS: atom_id res chain seq x y z
N LYS A 1 7.73 13.51 -4.01
CA LYS A 1 8.68 12.67 -4.75
C LYS A 1 10.00 12.61 -4.03
N ASP A 2 10.54 11.42 -3.82
CA ASP A 2 11.84 11.23 -3.18
C ASP A 2 12.58 10.04 -3.81
N TYR A 3 13.67 9.59 -3.17
CA TYR A 3 14.50 8.48 -3.69
C TYR A 3 13.75 7.15 -3.79
N ARG A 4 12.67 6.97 -3.04
CA ARG A 4 11.86 5.74 -3.08
C ARG A 4 10.88 5.72 -4.26
N GLY A 5 10.51 6.90 -4.76
CA GLY A 5 9.54 7.03 -5.82
C GLY A 5 8.66 8.23 -5.63
N SER A 6 7.39 8.08 -5.93
CA SER A 6 6.42 9.17 -5.83
C SER A 6 5.08 8.67 -5.33
N PHE A 7 4.30 9.60 -4.78
CA PHE A 7 2.93 9.35 -4.33
C PHE A 7 2.05 10.50 -4.78
N VAL A 8 0.95 10.19 -5.44
CA VAL A 8 0.00 11.19 -5.92
C VAL A 8 -1.40 10.79 -5.49
N GLU A 9 -2.08 11.68 -4.76
CA GLU A 9 -3.50 11.54 -4.49
C GLU A 9 -4.26 11.87 -5.77
N PHE A 10 -5.00 10.89 -6.29
CA PHE A 10 -5.71 11.03 -7.56
C PHE A 10 -7.13 11.56 -7.37
N VAL A 11 -7.87 10.98 -6.43
CA VAL A 11 -9.26 11.36 -6.16
C VAL A 11 -9.50 11.33 -4.66
N ARG A 12 -10.07 12.42 -4.16
CA ARG A 12 -10.55 12.50 -2.78
C ARG A 12 -12.06 12.73 -2.82
N THR A 13 -12.80 11.86 -2.15
CA THR A 13 -14.25 11.98 -2.08
C THR A 13 -14.69 12.30 -0.66
N LYS A 14 -15.94 12.78 -0.52
CA LYS A 14 -16.48 13.10 0.80
C LYS A 14 -16.80 11.82 1.60
N ASN A 15 -17.38 10.81 0.95
CA ASN A 15 -17.90 9.62 1.62
C ASN A 15 -17.39 8.29 1.09
N ASN A 16 -16.64 8.29 0.00
CA ASN A 16 -16.24 7.08 -0.70
C ASN A 16 -14.73 6.83 -0.71
N GLY A 17 -14.02 7.49 0.19
CA GLY A 17 -12.59 7.28 0.34
C GLY A 17 -11.73 8.11 -0.61
N GLN A 18 -10.50 7.65 -0.76
CA GLN A 18 -9.47 8.37 -1.48
C GLN A 18 -8.74 7.40 -2.41
N PHE A 19 -8.48 7.85 -3.64
CA PHE A 19 -7.67 7.11 -4.61
C PHE A 19 -6.31 7.80 -4.76
N SER A 20 -5.27 7.00 -4.80
CA SER A 20 -3.91 7.49 -4.94
C SER A 20 -3.13 6.56 -5.86
N ILE A 21 -2.06 7.09 -6.45
CA ILE A 21 -1.10 6.31 -7.21
C ILE A 21 0.27 6.54 -6.60
N PHE A 22 1.01 5.47 -6.35
CA PHE A 22 2.39 5.63 -5.95
C PHE A 22 3.31 4.77 -6.83
N LYS A 23 4.56 5.18 -6.87
CA LYS A 23 5.60 4.49 -7.61
C LYS A 23 6.76 4.20 -6.68
N ALA A 24 7.41 3.08 -6.91
CA ALA A 24 8.58 2.69 -6.17
C ALA A 24 9.69 2.26 -7.14
N LYS A 25 10.86 2.82 -6.97
CA LYS A 25 12.04 2.43 -7.74
C LYS A 25 12.48 1.03 -7.36
N LYS A 26 13.35 0.45 -8.19
CA LYS A 26 13.87 -0.90 -7.97
C LYS A 26 14.38 -1.07 -6.54
N ASN A 27 14.03 -2.18 -5.92
CA ASN A 27 14.40 -2.57 -4.55
C ASN A 27 13.86 -1.69 -3.43
N GLN A 28 13.06 -0.66 -3.73
CA GLN A 28 12.51 0.20 -2.70
C GLN A 28 11.26 -0.39 -2.08
N ILE A 29 11.06 -0.05 -0.82
CA ILE A 29 9.94 -0.51 0.01
C ILE A 29 9.09 0.69 0.39
N ARG A 30 7.75 0.51 0.31
CA ARG A 30 6.78 1.49 0.76
C ARG A 30 5.90 0.84 1.82
N GLY A 31 5.54 1.60 2.87
CA GLY A 31 4.71 1.11 3.96
C GLY A 31 5.45 0.99 5.27
N HIS A 32 5.47 -0.19 5.89
CA HIS A 32 5.97 -0.43 7.25
C HIS A 32 5.11 0.28 8.29
N HIS A 33 3.78 0.21 8.12
CA HIS A 33 2.87 0.82 9.07
C HIS A 33 1.60 -0.03 9.17
N PHE A 34 0.76 0.32 10.13
CA PHE A 34 -0.54 -0.31 10.28
C PHE A 34 -1.61 0.76 10.55
N HIS A 35 -2.87 0.34 10.44
CA HIS A 35 -4.03 1.19 10.68
C HIS A 35 -4.96 0.54 11.68
N HIS A 36 -5.68 1.32 12.46
CA HIS A 36 -6.70 0.81 13.40
C HIS A 36 -8.01 0.48 12.69
N SER A 37 -8.50 1.38 11.86
CA SER A 37 -9.80 1.23 11.19
C SER A 37 -9.72 1.35 9.69
N LYS A 38 -8.71 2.02 9.17
CA LYS A 38 -8.58 2.27 7.73
C LYS A 38 -8.33 0.95 6.99
N VAL A 39 -9.07 0.76 5.92
CA VAL A 39 -8.87 -0.36 4.99
C VAL A 39 -8.34 0.20 3.68
N GLU A 40 -7.35 -0.45 3.13
CA GLU A 40 -6.74 -0.06 1.86
C GLU A 40 -6.80 -1.22 0.89
N LYS A 41 -6.94 -0.89 -0.40
CA LYS A 41 -6.86 -1.87 -1.49
C LYS A 41 -5.75 -1.45 -2.43
N PHE A 42 -4.91 -2.41 -2.77
CA PHE A 42 -3.74 -2.20 -3.63
C PHE A 42 -3.88 -3.00 -4.91
N LEU A 43 -3.55 -2.38 -6.03
CA LEU A 43 -3.47 -3.06 -7.32
C LEU A 43 -2.17 -2.65 -8.02
N VAL A 44 -1.31 -3.63 -8.30
CA VAL A 44 -0.11 -3.39 -9.10
C VAL A 44 -0.52 -3.24 -10.54
N VAL A 45 -0.27 -2.06 -11.13
CA VAL A 45 -0.61 -1.77 -12.51
C VAL A 45 0.60 -1.78 -13.43
N ASN A 46 1.81 -1.74 -12.89
CA ASN A 46 3.05 -1.96 -13.64
C ASN A 46 4.12 -2.52 -12.72
N GLY A 47 4.82 -3.54 -13.19
CA GLY A 47 5.94 -4.13 -12.46
C GLY A 47 5.57 -5.36 -11.65
N LYS A 48 6.48 -5.72 -10.75
CA LYS A 48 6.35 -6.88 -9.85
C LYS A 48 6.64 -6.47 -8.43
N ALA A 49 5.85 -6.98 -7.49
CA ALA A 49 5.98 -6.60 -6.08
C ALA A 49 5.82 -7.79 -5.15
N LYS A 50 6.41 -7.66 -3.97
CA LYS A 50 6.11 -8.50 -2.82
C LYS A 50 5.28 -7.66 -1.86
N PHE A 51 4.07 -8.14 -1.54
CA PHE A 51 3.20 -7.53 -0.54
C PHE A 51 3.23 -8.39 0.71
N PHE A 52 3.58 -7.79 1.83
CA PHE A 52 3.76 -8.50 3.10
C PHE A 52 2.82 -7.90 4.15
N MET A 53 2.14 -8.78 4.89
CA MET A 53 1.33 -8.39 6.04
C MET A 53 1.69 -9.25 7.25
N LYS A 54 1.67 -8.64 8.42
CA LYS A 54 1.93 -9.32 9.68
C LYS A 54 0.93 -8.85 10.72
N ASP A 55 0.28 -9.81 11.39
CA ASP A 55 -0.59 -9.53 12.54
C ASP A 55 0.30 -9.16 13.72
N ILE A 56 0.13 -7.96 14.25
CA ILE A 56 0.96 -7.46 15.35
C ILE A 56 0.74 -8.29 16.62
N SER A 57 -0.48 -8.75 16.86
CA SER A 57 -0.81 -9.48 18.09
C SER A 57 -0.38 -10.94 18.07
N SER A 58 -0.53 -11.63 16.93
CA SER A 58 -0.28 -13.07 16.83
C SER A 58 1.00 -13.47 16.12
N ASN A 59 1.67 -12.53 15.49
CA ASN A 59 2.84 -12.75 14.61
C ASN A 59 2.54 -13.59 13.36
N LYS A 60 1.27 -13.79 13.01
CA LYS A 60 0.93 -14.43 11.74
C LYS A 60 1.39 -13.55 10.59
N LYS A 61 1.89 -14.19 9.53
CA LYS A 61 2.44 -13.50 8.37
C LYS A 61 1.78 -13.99 7.10
N ILE A 62 1.51 -13.06 6.17
CA ILE A 62 0.98 -13.37 4.85
C ILE A 62 1.86 -12.66 3.84
N ARG A 63 2.13 -13.34 2.73
CA ARG A 63 3.00 -12.85 1.68
C ARG A 63 2.36 -13.11 0.32
N TYR A 64 2.31 -12.08 -0.52
CA TYR A 64 1.82 -12.19 -1.89
C TYR A 64 2.90 -11.74 -2.86
N LEU A 65 3.05 -12.48 -3.95
CA LEU A 65 3.85 -12.04 -5.10
C LEU A 65 2.88 -11.50 -6.15
N LEU A 66 3.05 -10.24 -6.52
CA LEU A 66 2.14 -9.53 -7.41
C LEU A 66 2.85 -9.18 -8.71
N ASP A 67 2.13 -9.33 -9.82
CA ASP A 67 2.62 -9.05 -11.16
C ASP A 67 1.49 -8.37 -11.94
N HIS A 68 1.79 -7.24 -12.59
CA HIS A 68 0.77 -6.52 -13.36
C HIS A 68 0.14 -7.37 -14.47
N LYS A 69 0.83 -8.41 -14.93
CA LYS A 69 0.31 -9.33 -15.95
C LYS A 69 -0.82 -10.21 -15.42
N PHE A 70 -0.89 -10.38 -14.12
CA PHE A 70 -1.91 -11.19 -13.45
C PHE A 70 -2.56 -10.36 -12.35
N PRO A 71 -3.44 -9.40 -12.71
CA PRO A 71 -3.96 -8.43 -11.74
C PRO A 71 -4.63 -9.08 -10.54
N LYS A 72 -4.31 -8.59 -9.37
CA LYS A 72 -4.89 -9.04 -8.10
C LYS A 72 -5.00 -7.85 -7.16
N VAL A 73 -6.19 -7.65 -6.60
CA VAL A 73 -6.42 -6.63 -5.58
C VAL A 73 -6.11 -7.23 -4.21
N ILE A 74 -5.24 -6.56 -3.46
CA ILE A 74 -4.92 -6.94 -2.08
C ILE A 74 -5.59 -5.94 -1.15
N GLU A 75 -6.36 -6.44 -0.20
CA GLU A 75 -7.00 -5.64 0.83
C GLU A 75 -6.24 -5.80 2.14
N THR A 76 -5.92 -4.67 2.79
CA THR A 76 -5.24 -4.69 4.08
C THR A 76 -6.22 -5.05 5.19
N ILE A 77 -5.67 -5.58 6.28
CA ILE A 77 -6.44 -5.94 7.48
C ILE A 77 -6.07 -4.94 8.56
N PRO A 78 -7.04 -4.22 9.16
CA PRO A 78 -6.75 -3.30 10.28
C PRO A 78 -6.04 -4.04 11.40
N GLY A 79 -5.04 -3.41 12.01
CA GLY A 79 -4.23 -4.02 13.05
C GLY A 79 -3.06 -4.84 12.54
N TRP A 80 -2.98 -5.07 11.23
CA TRP A 80 -1.86 -5.77 10.64
C TRP A 80 -0.88 -4.76 10.03
N GLN A 81 0.38 -4.96 10.30
CA GLN A 81 1.47 -4.24 9.66
C GLN A 81 1.60 -4.69 8.20
N HIS A 82 1.92 -3.78 7.31
CA HIS A 82 2.13 -4.16 5.91
C HIS A 82 3.21 -3.32 5.25
N TYR A 83 3.77 -3.87 4.17
CA TYR A 83 4.64 -3.14 3.26
C TYR A 83 4.54 -3.76 1.87
N ILE A 84 4.95 -2.99 0.87
CA ILE A 84 5.08 -3.45 -0.51
C ILE A 84 6.50 -3.13 -0.98
N LYS A 85 7.15 -4.11 -1.61
CA LYS A 85 8.51 -3.97 -2.12
C LYS A 85 8.54 -4.20 -3.62
N ASN A 86 9.23 -3.34 -4.35
CA ASN A 86 9.49 -3.55 -5.76
C ASN A 86 10.55 -4.65 -5.90
N ILE A 87 10.15 -5.78 -6.47
CA ILE A 87 11.06 -6.93 -6.72
C ILE A 87 11.33 -7.13 -8.20
N GLY A 88 10.83 -6.26 -9.06
CA GLY A 88 11.08 -6.31 -10.49
C GLY A 88 12.23 -5.42 -10.92
N ASP A 89 12.48 -5.38 -12.22
CA ASP A 89 13.54 -4.56 -12.80
C ASP A 89 13.06 -3.16 -13.15
N ASP A 90 11.76 -2.99 -13.37
CA ASP A 90 11.16 -1.72 -13.76
C ASP A 90 10.61 -0.99 -12.54
N GLU A 91 10.26 0.28 -12.72
CA GLU A 91 9.58 1.05 -11.70
C GLU A 91 8.21 0.42 -11.43
N LEU A 92 7.91 0.20 -10.15
CA LEU A 92 6.63 -0.33 -9.70
C LEU A 92 5.60 0.81 -9.68
N THR A 93 4.42 0.57 -10.24
CA THR A 93 3.30 1.51 -10.14
C THR A 93 2.12 0.79 -9.50
N VAL A 94 1.56 1.41 -8.45
CA VAL A 94 0.47 0.84 -7.66
C VAL A 94 -0.67 1.83 -7.54
N LEU A 95 -1.88 1.35 -7.81
CA LEU A 95 -3.11 2.08 -7.53
C LEU A 95 -3.56 1.71 -6.12
N LEU A 96 -3.85 2.71 -5.31
CA LEU A 96 -4.25 2.56 -3.92
C LEU A 96 -5.59 3.22 -3.68
N TRP A 97 -6.53 2.47 -3.12
CA TRP A 97 -7.78 3.03 -2.58
C TRP A 97 -7.78 2.87 -1.07
N SER A 98 -8.26 3.92 -0.38
CA SER A 98 -8.45 3.90 1.07
C SER A 98 -9.91 4.29 1.36
N ASN A 99 -10.54 3.60 2.30
CA ASN A 99 -11.92 3.90 2.69
C ASN A 99 -12.06 5.22 3.45
N GLU A 100 -10.96 5.74 3.98
CA GLU A 100 -10.93 7.01 4.72
C GLU A 100 -9.98 7.97 4.04
N VAL A 101 -10.37 9.24 3.99
CA VAL A 101 -9.52 10.30 3.49
C VAL A 101 -8.45 10.60 4.54
N TYR A 102 -7.20 10.78 4.09
CA TYR A 102 -6.10 11.12 4.99
C TYR A 102 -6.40 12.43 5.71
N ASN A 103 -6.25 12.44 7.03
CA ASN A 103 -6.39 13.61 7.88
C ASN A 103 -5.10 13.77 8.69
N ALA A 104 -4.34 14.82 8.39
CA ALA A 104 -3.06 15.10 9.04
C ALA A 104 -3.19 15.32 10.55
N LYS A 105 -4.36 15.79 11.03
CA LYS A 105 -4.61 16.02 12.46
C LYS A 105 -4.92 14.74 13.22
N LYS A 106 -5.50 13.75 12.55
CA LYS A 106 -5.87 12.47 13.14
C LYS A 106 -5.56 11.34 12.16
N PRO A 107 -4.30 11.13 11.81
CA PRO A 107 -3.95 10.06 10.87
C PRO A 107 -4.16 8.70 11.55
N ASP A 108 -4.83 7.78 10.86
CA ASP A 108 -4.96 6.39 11.29
C ASP A 108 -3.82 5.57 10.68
N THR A 109 -2.61 6.07 10.85
CA THR A 109 -1.41 5.42 10.31
C THR A 109 -0.33 5.43 11.40
N PHE A 110 0.14 4.25 11.74
CA PHE A 110 1.12 4.07 12.81
C PHE A 110 2.36 3.39 12.24
N ARG A 111 3.50 4.02 12.45
CA ARG A 111 4.77 3.50 11.99
C ARG A 111 5.30 2.47 12.99
N ILE A 112 5.94 1.47 12.46
CA ILE A 112 6.52 0.38 13.25
C ILE A 112 8.03 0.42 13.20
#